data_d88cf8a01b6e87f0c69529f9b4e4a104
#
_entry.id   d88cf8a01b6e87f0c69529f9b4e4a104
#
_cell.length_a   1.000
_cell.length_b   1.000
_cell.length_c   1.000
_cell.angle_alpha   90.00
_cell.angle_beta   90.00
_cell.angle_gamma   90.00
#
_symmetry.space_group_name_H-M   'P 1'
#
loop_
_entity.id
_entity.type
_entity.pdbx_description
1 polymer ?
#
loop_
_entity_poly.entity_id
_entity_poly.type
_entity_poly.pdbx_seq_one_letter_code
_entity_poly.pdbx_strand_id
1 'polypeptide(L)'
;MVLEFLKYAYFNMTKGDSMNDILIKCAEKAYLDLCRTIKFNTENKDTRKGAKRKICEMLVHEYDVLANAVRGSDEKQNAFDCEHQRICEEIINTYSEISELTYGQAQKWLNMMLKYVLMTAEDSALKNYLHIPVDSYIMQAVGSDNPKLKHCLKLECVPKKDGTVGKYSESTSKPWSKWNYEEYIAFQNCIRKAVSESDYNSPIEWENASWIEVAEYRK
;
A
#
# COMPACT_ATOMS: atom_id res chain seq x y z
N MET A 1 8.72 -24.56 1.81
CA MET A 1 9.68 -24.60 0.68
C MET A 1 9.50 -23.47 -0.31
N VAL A 2 8.34 -23.30 -0.99
CA VAL A 2 8.13 -22.21 -1.97
C VAL A 2 8.27 -20.83 -1.30
N LEU A 3 7.65 -20.61 -0.13
CA LEU A 3 7.71 -19.34 0.60
C LEU A 3 9.15 -19.01 1.02
N GLU A 4 9.91 -19.96 1.53
CA GLU A 4 11.33 -19.76 1.90
C GLU A 4 12.20 -19.41 0.69
N PHE A 5 11.95 -20.04 -0.46
CA PHE A 5 12.63 -19.66 -1.69
C PHE A 5 12.31 -18.23 -2.12
N LEU A 6 11.03 -17.80 -2.03
CA LEU A 6 10.63 -16.42 -2.34
C LEU A 6 11.22 -15.40 -1.36
N LYS A 7 11.27 -15.69 -0.05
CA LYS A 7 11.94 -14.85 0.94
C LYS A 7 13.40 -14.61 0.54
N TYR A 8 14.10 -15.65 0.17
CA TYR A 8 15.50 -15.53 -0.28
C TYR A 8 15.63 -14.86 -1.64
N ALA A 9 14.98 -15.39 -2.67
CA ALA A 9 15.21 -14.97 -4.05
C ALA A 9 14.62 -13.58 -4.39
N TYR A 10 13.49 -13.22 -3.76
CA TYR A 10 12.78 -11.97 -4.05
C TYR A 10 13.07 -10.86 -3.04
N PHE A 11 13.18 -11.19 -1.75
CA PHE A 11 13.42 -10.22 -0.68
C PHE A 11 14.88 -10.20 -0.20
N ASN A 12 15.71 -11.11 -0.68
CA ASN A 12 17.10 -11.28 -0.19
C ASN A 12 17.17 -11.54 1.32
N MET A 13 16.18 -12.26 1.87
CA MET A 13 16.08 -12.63 3.27
C MET A 13 16.85 -13.91 3.54
N THR A 14 17.43 -14.01 4.74
CA THR A 14 18.17 -15.18 5.22
C THR A 14 17.58 -15.71 6.52
N LYS A 15 17.90 -16.94 6.90
CA LYS A 15 17.43 -17.55 8.16
C LYS A 15 17.94 -16.83 9.42
N GLY A 16 18.97 -15.99 9.29
CA GLY A 16 19.55 -15.24 10.40
C GLY A 16 19.02 -13.80 10.51
N ASP A 17 18.12 -13.38 9.61
CA ASP A 17 17.58 -12.02 9.66
C ASP A 17 16.74 -11.81 10.92
N SER A 18 17.01 -10.71 11.63
CA SER A 18 16.13 -10.21 12.69
C SER A 18 14.84 -9.64 12.12
N MET A 19 13.85 -9.37 12.97
CA MET A 19 12.62 -8.67 12.55
C MET A 19 12.93 -7.31 11.90
N ASN A 20 13.89 -6.56 12.45
CA ASN A 20 14.31 -5.28 11.87
C ASN A 20 14.91 -5.44 10.46
N ASP A 21 15.71 -6.49 10.23
CA ASP A 21 16.25 -6.78 8.90
C ASP A 21 15.13 -7.09 7.90
N ILE A 22 14.12 -7.87 8.32
CA ILE A 22 12.94 -8.18 7.52
C ILE A 22 12.17 -6.90 7.19
N LEU A 23 11.90 -6.04 8.17
CA LEU A 23 11.20 -4.77 7.98
C LEU A 23 11.94 -3.85 6.98
N ILE A 24 13.26 -3.70 7.11
CA ILE A 24 14.07 -2.92 6.17
C ILE A 24 13.96 -3.47 4.76
N LYS A 25 14.13 -4.79 4.58
CA LYS A 25 14.06 -5.43 3.27
C LYS A 25 12.68 -5.29 2.63
N CYS A 26 11.61 -5.39 3.43
CA CYS A 26 10.24 -5.12 2.98
C CYS A 26 10.05 -3.65 2.54
N ALA A 27 10.55 -2.68 3.32
CA ALA A 27 10.48 -1.27 3.00
C ALA A 27 11.27 -0.91 1.73
N GLU A 28 12.46 -1.47 1.57
CA GLU A 28 13.28 -1.30 0.36
C GLU A 28 12.61 -1.90 -0.88
N LYS A 29 11.97 -3.05 -0.74
CA LYS A 29 11.22 -3.68 -1.82
C LYS A 29 10.00 -2.87 -2.21
N ALA A 30 9.23 -2.40 -1.22
CA ALA A 30 8.08 -1.54 -1.43
C ALA A 30 8.43 -0.24 -2.17
N TYR A 31 9.61 0.33 -1.91
CA TYR A 31 10.11 1.49 -2.66
C TYR A 31 10.21 1.21 -4.17
N LEU A 32 10.61 0.01 -4.58
CA LEU A 32 10.74 -0.34 -6.00
C LEU A 32 9.39 -0.34 -6.73
N ASP A 33 8.29 -0.59 -6.01
CA ASP A 33 6.95 -0.63 -6.58
C ASP A 33 6.40 0.77 -6.90
N LEU A 34 6.91 1.80 -6.23
CA LEU A 34 6.48 3.18 -6.43
C LEU A 34 7.51 4.06 -7.15
N CYS A 35 8.80 3.73 -7.11
CA CYS A 35 9.88 4.64 -7.55
C CYS A 35 9.74 5.12 -9.00
N ARG A 36 9.08 4.36 -9.87
CA ARG A 36 8.78 4.75 -11.26
C ARG A 36 7.81 5.93 -11.38
N THR A 37 7.04 6.21 -10.32
CA THR A 37 6.08 7.33 -10.29
C THR A 37 6.68 8.60 -9.68
N ILE A 38 7.90 8.51 -9.14
CA ILE A 38 8.57 9.62 -8.46
C ILE A 38 9.28 10.50 -9.48
N LYS A 39 9.03 11.81 -9.40
CA LYS A 39 9.80 12.83 -10.10
C LYS A 39 10.85 13.39 -9.16
N PHE A 40 12.11 13.10 -9.43
CA PHE A 40 13.21 13.55 -8.58
C PHE A 40 13.60 15.00 -8.84
N ASN A 41 13.82 15.75 -7.78
CA ASN A 41 14.32 17.13 -7.81
C ASN A 41 15.86 17.17 -7.93
N THR A 42 16.54 16.02 -7.80
CA THR A 42 18.00 15.91 -7.85
C THR A 42 18.45 14.75 -8.72
N GLU A 43 19.52 14.96 -9.48
CA GLU A 43 20.20 13.91 -10.25
C GLU A 43 21.21 13.11 -9.40
N ASN A 44 21.55 13.59 -8.20
CA ASN A 44 22.53 12.95 -7.32
C ASN A 44 21.96 11.62 -6.76
N LYS A 45 22.54 10.52 -7.22
CA LYS A 45 22.12 9.16 -6.83
C LYS A 45 22.38 8.86 -5.37
N ASP A 46 23.43 9.38 -4.77
CA ASP A 46 23.80 9.11 -3.38
C ASP A 46 22.85 9.85 -2.43
N THR A 47 22.46 11.09 -2.78
CA THR A 47 21.44 11.83 -2.06
C THR A 47 20.10 11.07 -2.07
N ARG A 48 19.68 10.55 -3.25
CA ARG A 48 18.46 9.73 -3.36
C ARG A 48 18.53 8.44 -2.56
N LYS A 49 19.69 7.75 -2.56
CA LYS A 49 19.90 6.54 -1.75
C LYS A 49 19.85 6.83 -0.25
N GLY A 50 20.48 7.93 0.18
CA GLY A 50 20.47 8.36 1.58
C GLY A 50 19.05 8.64 2.07
N ALA A 51 18.25 9.39 1.30
CA ALA A 51 16.85 9.67 1.65
C ALA A 51 15.98 8.38 1.68
N LYS A 52 16.12 7.50 0.68
CA LYS A 52 15.44 6.19 0.70
C LYS A 52 15.78 5.42 1.97
N ARG A 53 17.07 5.34 2.32
CA ARG A 53 17.52 4.63 3.53
C ARG A 53 16.92 5.21 4.80
N LYS A 54 16.91 6.54 4.94
CA LYS A 54 16.30 7.25 6.07
C LYS A 54 14.82 6.89 6.25
N ILE A 55 14.06 6.84 5.14
CA ILE A 55 12.66 6.41 5.19
C ILE A 55 12.54 4.95 5.61
N CYS A 56 13.35 4.04 5.05
CA CYS A 56 13.29 2.63 5.43
C CYS A 56 13.60 2.43 6.92
N GLU A 57 14.59 3.13 7.48
CA GLU A 57 14.93 3.09 8.90
C GLU A 57 13.78 3.67 9.77
N MET A 58 13.17 4.78 9.34
CA MET A 58 11.99 5.34 9.99
C MET A 58 10.82 4.34 10.00
N LEU A 59 10.52 3.70 8.89
CA LEU A 59 9.42 2.74 8.77
C LEU A 59 9.60 1.51 9.67
N VAL A 60 10.82 1.10 10.00
CA VAL A 60 11.09 0.04 10.98
C VAL A 60 10.58 0.46 12.37
N HIS A 61 10.88 1.68 12.80
CA HIS A 61 10.38 2.20 14.07
C HIS A 61 8.85 2.37 14.06
N GLU A 62 8.30 2.91 12.97
CA GLU A 62 6.88 3.18 12.83
C GLU A 62 6.02 1.91 12.78
N TYR A 63 6.57 0.78 12.38
CA TYR A 63 5.87 -0.50 12.44
C TYR A 63 5.44 -0.85 13.87
N ASP A 64 6.36 -0.70 14.84
CA ASP A 64 6.07 -0.98 16.24
C ASP A 64 5.07 0.04 16.83
N VAL A 65 5.19 1.32 16.47
CA VAL A 65 4.25 2.37 16.88
C VAL A 65 2.84 2.02 16.39
N LEU A 66 2.68 1.71 15.12
CA LEU A 66 1.42 1.31 14.50
C LEU A 66 0.80 0.07 15.17
N ALA A 67 1.63 -0.97 15.39
CA ALA A 67 1.18 -2.21 16.03
C ALA A 67 0.76 -1.99 17.49
N ASN A 68 1.45 -1.11 18.22
CA ASN A 68 1.11 -0.76 19.60
C ASN A 68 -0.17 0.07 19.68
N ALA A 69 -0.36 1.06 18.80
CA ALA A 69 -1.57 1.88 18.73
C ALA A 69 -2.82 1.00 18.51
N VAL A 70 -2.76 0.05 17.58
CA VAL A 70 -3.85 -0.89 17.30
C VAL A 70 -4.12 -1.81 18.50
N ARG A 71 -3.07 -2.34 19.14
CA ARG A 71 -3.22 -3.22 20.32
C ARG A 71 -3.82 -2.50 21.53
N GLY A 72 -3.46 -1.24 21.72
CA GLY A 72 -3.88 -0.43 22.87
C GLY A 72 -5.25 0.24 22.73
N SER A 73 -5.90 0.15 21.56
CA SER A 73 -7.16 0.83 21.28
C SER A 73 -8.34 -0.13 21.26
N ASP A 74 -9.50 0.32 21.77
CA ASP A 74 -10.79 -0.35 21.57
C ASP A 74 -11.31 -0.11 20.14
N GLU A 75 -11.01 1.05 19.55
CA GLU A 75 -11.33 1.42 18.18
C GLU A 75 -10.13 1.16 17.23
N LYS A 76 -9.78 -0.10 17.07
CA LYS A 76 -8.54 -0.54 16.41
C LYS A 76 -8.36 -0.05 14.98
N GLN A 77 -9.42 -0.02 14.18
CA GLN A 77 -9.35 0.48 12.81
C GLN A 77 -9.08 1.99 12.79
N ASN A 78 -9.73 2.74 13.65
CA ASN A 78 -9.52 4.19 13.74
C ASN A 78 -8.08 4.52 14.21
N ALA A 79 -7.57 3.76 15.19
CA ALA A 79 -6.19 3.91 15.64
C ALA A 79 -5.20 3.60 14.50
N PHE A 80 -5.46 2.56 13.70
CA PHE A 80 -4.66 2.26 12.51
C PHE A 80 -4.71 3.42 11.50
N ASP A 81 -5.91 3.90 11.17
CA ASP A 81 -6.11 4.96 10.17
C ASP A 81 -5.38 6.26 10.57
N CYS A 82 -5.44 6.65 11.84
CA CYS A 82 -4.74 7.84 12.37
C CYS A 82 -3.21 7.70 12.27
N GLU A 83 -2.66 6.58 12.73
CA GLU A 83 -1.20 6.35 12.65
C GLU A 83 -0.72 6.19 11.21
N HIS A 84 -1.50 5.52 10.37
CA HIS A 84 -1.20 5.40 8.95
C HIS A 84 -1.12 6.77 8.27
N GLN A 85 -2.06 7.68 8.58
CA GLN A 85 -2.03 9.06 8.07
C GLN A 85 -0.76 9.77 8.51
N ARG A 86 -0.46 9.77 9.80
CA ARG A 86 0.72 10.40 10.37
C ARG A 86 2.01 9.91 9.72
N ILE A 87 2.15 8.59 9.55
CA ILE A 87 3.34 7.99 8.93
C ILE A 87 3.46 8.40 7.46
N CYS A 88 2.37 8.42 6.70
CA CYS A 88 2.38 8.88 5.31
C CYS A 88 2.80 10.35 5.19
N GLU A 89 2.31 11.22 6.07
CA GLU A 89 2.71 12.63 6.13
C GLU A 89 4.20 12.78 6.48
N GLU A 90 4.71 11.94 7.38
CA GLU A 90 6.14 11.94 7.74
C GLU A 90 7.03 11.46 6.57
N ILE A 91 6.58 10.43 5.79
CA ILE A 91 7.25 10.03 4.54
C ILE A 91 7.35 11.22 3.59
N ILE A 92 6.24 11.93 3.36
CA ILE A 92 6.17 13.09 2.45
C ILE A 92 7.15 14.16 2.91
N ASN A 93 7.11 14.54 4.19
CA ASN A 93 7.95 15.59 4.76
C ASN A 93 9.44 15.21 4.70
N THR A 94 9.79 13.99 5.10
CA THR A 94 11.18 13.51 5.11
C THR A 94 11.77 13.40 3.71
N TYR A 95 10.94 13.13 2.70
CA TYR A 95 11.37 12.98 1.30
C TYR A 95 11.32 14.27 0.48
N SER A 96 10.84 15.38 1.06
CA SER A 96 10.53 16.63 0.36
C SER A 96 11.71 17.26 -0.39
N GLU A 97 12.93 17.14 0.12
CA GLU A 97 14.14 17.62 -0.56
C GLU A 97 14.47 16.83 -1.84
N ILE A 98 13.99 15.58 -1.93
CA ILE A 98 14.25 14.67 -3.04
C ILE A 98 13.14 14.72 -4.07
N SER A 99 11.90 14.79 -3.61
CA SER A 99 10.70 14.80 -4.43
C SER A 99 9.50 15.28 -3.62
N GLU A 100 8.60 16.00 -4.27
CA GLU A 100 7.28 16.32 -3.72
C GLU A 100 6.37 15.09 -3.86
N LEU A 101 6.46 14.17 -2.91
CA LEU A 101 5.58 13.02 -2.89
C LEU A 101 4.13 13.44 -2.61
N THR A 102 3.20 12.79 -3.28
CA THR A 102 1.78 12.88 -2.97
C THR A 102 1.41 11.87 -1.89
N TYR A 103 0.23 12.03 -1.27
CA TYR A 103 -0.29 11.02 -0.34
C TYR A 103 -0.45 9.65 -1.02
N GLY A 104 -0.96 9.62 -2.27
CA GLY A 104 -1.06 8.40 -3.06
C GLY A 104 0.26 7.65 -3.24
N GLN A 105 1.39 8.36 -3.34
CA GLN A 105 2.72 7.75 -3.41
C GLN A 105 3.19 7.27 -2.03
N ALA A 106 3.04 8.06 -0.98
CA ALA A 106 3.44 7.70 0.38
C ALA A 106 2.69 6.45 0.87
N GLN A 107 1.36 6.39 0.70
CA GLN A 107 0.56 5.23 1.06
C GLN A 107 1.01 3.95 0.31
N LYS A 108 1.41 4.07 -0.95
CA LYS A 108 1.90 2.90 -1.70
C LYS A 108 3.16 2.32 -1.07
N TRP A 109 4.09 3.19 -0.62
CA TRP A 109 5.29 2.75 0.07
C TRP A 109 4.95 2.00 1.37
N LEU A 110 4.17 2.64 2.25
CA LEU A 110 3.79 2.08 3.54
C LEU A 110 2.97 0.79 3.37
N ASN A 111 1.90 0.80 2.56
CA ASN A 111 1.01 -0.35 2.41
C ASN A 111 1.71 -1.56 1.77
N MET A 112 2.59 -1.33 0.78
CA MET A 112 3.37 -2.43 0.21
C MET A 112 4.36 -3.00 1.21
N MET A 113 5.01 -2.16 2.03
CA MET A 113 5.86 -2.65 3.12
C MET A 113 5.06 -3.53 4.08
N LEU A 114 3.93 -3.04 4.60
CA LEU A 114 3.09 -3.79 5.55
C LEU A 114 2.57 -5.11 4.95
N LYS A 115 2.17 -5.08 3.68
CA LYS A 115 1.77 -6.29 2.94
C LYS A 115 2.93 -7.30 2.84
N TYR A 116 4.14 -6.83 2.55
CA TYR A 116 5.31 -7.69 2.47
C TYR A 116 5.70 -8.27 3.83
N VAL A 117 5.57 -7.49 4.89
CA VAL A 117 5.78 -7.98 6.28
C VAL A 117 4.77 -9.08 6.60
N LEU A 118 3.48 -8.87 6.31
CA LEU A 118 2.45 -9.91 6.49
C LEU A 118 2.79 -11.21 5.75
N MET A 119 3.34 -11.11 4.53
CA MET A 119 3.70 -12.28 3.73
C MET A 119 4.97 -12.99 4.20
N THR A 120 5.92 -12.29 4.82
CA THR A 120 7.28 -12.80 5.09
C THR A 120 7.55 -13.08 6.55
N ALA A 121 7.01 -12.30 7.46
CA ALA A 121 7.23 -12.43 8.91
C ALA A 121 6.17 -13.27 9.64
N GLU A 122 5.10 -13.68 8.91
CA GLU A 122 3.95 -14.40 9.50
C GLU A 122 3.26 -13.61 10.64
N ASP A 123 3.58 -12.32 10.76
CA ASP A 123 2.93 -11.43 11.73
C ASP A 123 1.54 -11.04 11.24
N SER A 124 0.52 -11.61 11.87
CA SER A 124 -0.88 -11.37 11.54
C SER A 124 -1.55 -10.30 12.40
N ALA A 125 -0.83 -9.66 13.32
CA ALA A 125 -1.42 -8.72 14.29
C ALA A 125 -2.17 -7.57 13.63
N LEU A 126 -1.66 -7.08 12.50
CA LEU A 126 -2.26 -5.97 11.74
C LEU A 126 -3.15 -6.41 10.59
N LYS A 127 -3.21 -7.71 10.25
CA LYS A 127 -3.85 -8.23 9.02
C LYS A 127 -5.23 -7.64 8.75
N ASN A 128 -6.08 -7.57 9.76
CA ASN A 128 -7.48 -7.16 9.60
C ASN A 128 -7.66 -5.64 9.47
N TYR A 129 -6.63 -4.86 9.78
CA TYR A 129 -6.65 -3.39 9.78
C TYR A 129 -5.88 -2.78 8.61
N LEU A 130 -5.08 -3.59 7.90
CA LEU A 130 -4.27 -3.11 6.79
C LEU A 130 -5.11 -2.43 5.72
N HIS A 131 -4.63 -1.28 5.28
CA HIS A 131 -5.10 -0.67 4.04
C HIS A 131 -4.55 -1.45 2.84
N ILE A 132 -5.37 -1.56 1.81
CA ILE A 132 -4.89 -2.14 0.55
C ILE A 132 -3.95 -1.16 -0.17
N PRO A 133 -2.85 -1.65 -0.77
CA PRO A 133 -2.00 -0.83 -1.63
C PRO A 133 -2.77 -0.43 -2.90
N VAL A 134 -3.02 0.87 -3.07
CA VAL A 134 -3.76 1.35 -4.25
C VAL A 134 -2.85 1.49 -5.46
N ASP A 135 -3.24 0.88 -6.56
CA ASP A 135 -2.63 1.03 -7.88
C ASP A 135 -3.69 0.91 -9.01
N SER A 136 -3.24 0.95 -10.27
CA SER A 136 -4.16 0.89 -11.41
C SER A 136 -4.88 -0.44 -11.56
N TYR A 137 -4.32 -1.55 -11.05
CA TYR A 137 -4.96 -2.86 -11.06
C TYR A 137 -6.11 -2.89 -10.07
N ILE A 138 -5.89 -2.37 -8.86
CA ILE A 138 -6.91 -2.30 -7.81
C ILE A 138 -8.02 -1.31 -8.19
N MET A 139 -7.69 -0.16 -8.77
CA MET A 139 -8.72 0.76 -9.28
C MET A 139 -9.62 0.07 -10.33
N GLN A 140 -9.05 -0.74 -11.22
CA GLN A 140 -9.80 -1.53 -12.19
C GLN A 140 -10.66 -2.61 -11.51
N ALA A 141 -10.11 -3.34 -10.54
CA ALA A 141 -10.82 -4.37 -9.79
C ALA A 141 -12.02 -3.82 -9.02
N VAL A 142 -11.92 -2.56 -8.54
CA VAL A 142 -13.02 -1.90 -7.83
C VAL A 142 -14.15 -1.46 -8.76
N GLY A 143 -13.83 -0.90 -9.90
CA GLY A 143 -14.82 -0.15 -10.71
C GLY A 143 -15.15 -0.76 -12.07
N SER A 144 -14.64 -1.95 -12.42
CA SER A 144 -14.89 -2.57 -13.72
C SER A 144 -16.21 -3.32 -13.76
N ASP A 145 -16.96 -3.12 -14.82
CA ASP A 145 -18.13 -3.96 -15.15
C ASP A 145 -17.76 -5.18 -16.02
N ASN A 146 -16.50 -5.45 -16.24
CA ASN A 146 -16.03 -6.55 -17.08
C ASN A 146 -16.43 -7.91 -16.48
N PRO A 147 -17.27 -8.70 -17.14
CA PRO A 147 -17.78 -9.98 -16.62
C PRO A 147 -16.68 -11.06 -16.48
N LYS A 148 -15.51 -10.84 -17.07
CA LYS A 148 -14.36 -11.74 -16.94
C LYS A 148 -13.60 -11.56 -15.62
N LEU A 149 -13.82 -10.43 -14.92
CA LEU A 149 -13.22 -10.13 -13.63
C LEU A 149 -14.18 -10.54 -12.51
N LYS A 150 -14.00 -11.74 -11.97
CA LYS A 150 -14.91 -12.34 -10.96
C LYS A 150 -14.76 -11.70 -9.57
N HIS A 151 -13.57 -11.20 -9.26
CA HIS A 151 -13.26 -10.55 -8.00
C HIS A 151 -13.51 -9.04 -8.01
N CYS A 152 -14.06 -8.49 -9.11
CA CYS A 152 -14.41 -7.08 -9.23
C CYS A 152 -15.60 -6.73 -8.33
N LEU A 153 -15.47 -5.66 -7.50
CA LEU A 153 -16.53 -5.19 -6.60
C LEU A 153 -17.60 -4.31 -7.27
N LYS A 154 -17.34 -3.82 -8.48
CA LYS A 154 -18.25 -2.95 -9.28
C LYS A 154 -18.71 -1.69 -8.55
N LEU A 155 -17.81 -1.06 -7.80
CA LEU A 155 -18.07 0.14 -7.00
C LEU A 155 -17.86 1.43 -7.80
N GLU A 156 -18.51 2.49 -7.34
CA GLU A 156 -18.41 3.85 -7.92
C GLU A 156 -17.62 4.79 -6.98
N CYS A 157 -16.50 4.34 -6.46
CA CYS A 157 -15.70 5.08 -5.47
C CYS A 157 -14.30 5.49 -5.96
N VAL A 158 -14.03 5.37 -7.26
CA VAL A 158 -12.74 5.77 -7.83
C VAL A 158 -12.73 7.28 -8.09
N PRO A 159 -11.79 8.06 -7.52
CA PRO A 159 -11.66 9.48 -7.77
C PRO A 159 -11.45 9.81 -9.25
N LYS A 160 -12.11 10.85 -9.74
CA LYS A 160 -12.05 11.35 -11.10
C LYS A 160 -11.23 12.64 -11.19
N LYS A 161 -10.78 12.96 -12.42
CA LYS A 161 -9.98 14.16 -12.71
C LYS A 161 -10.74 15.47 -12.47
N ASP A 162 -12.07 15.42 -12.54
CA ASP A 162 -12.97 16.54 -12.32
C ASP A 162 -13.40 16.72 -10.85
N GLY A 163 -12.82 15.92 -9.94
CA GLY A 163 -13.14 15.96 -8.51
C GLY A 163 -14.35 15.13 -8.08
N THR A 164 -15.04 14.48 -9.01
CA THR A 164 -16.12 13.54 -8.69
C THR A 164 -15.59 12.15 -8.37
N VAL A 165 -16.45 11.22 -7.99
CA VAL A 165 -16.16 9.79 -7.86
C VAL A 165 -17.05 8.98 -8.80
N GLY A 166 -16.60 7.77 -9.16
CA GLY A 166 -17.37 6.90 -10.03
C GLY A 166 -16.65 5.61 -10.37
N LYS A 167 -17.16 4.84 -11.33
CA LYS A 167 -16.52 3.61 -11.83
C LYS A 167 -15.16 3.92 -12.43
N TYR A 168 -14.23 2.97 -12.34
CA TYR A 168 -12.92 3.10 -12.98
C TYR A 168 -13.04 3.32 -14.50
N SER A 169 -12.23 4.22 -15.01
CA SER A 169 -12.00 4.46 -16.43
C SER A 169 -10.61 5.06 -16.62
N GLU A 170 -9.82 4.52 -17.53
CA GLU A 170 -8.46 5.03 -17.81
C GLU A 170 -8.45 6.50 -18.23
N SER A 171 -9.47 6.94 -18.96
CA SER A 171 -9.56 8.31 -19.49
C SER A 171 -9.95 9.34 -18.43
N THR A 172 -10.87 9.01 -17.53
CA THR A 172 -11.49 9.98 -16.58
C THR A 172 -11.03 9.81 -15.14
N SER A 173 -10.55 8.63 -14.73
CA SER A 173 -10.07 8.41 -13.36
C SER A 173 -8.81 9.21 -13.07
N LYS A 174 -8.74 9.78 -11.86
CA LYS A 174 -7.54 10.45 -11.36
C LYS A 174 -6.47 9.37 -11.07
N PRO A 175 -5.24 9.53 -11.56
CA PRO A 175 -4.17 8.57 -11.24
C PRO A 175 -4.00 8.43 -9.72
N TRP A 176 -3.94 7.19 -9.22
CA TRP A 176 -3.77 6.92 -7.78
C TRP A 176 -2.57 7.65 -7.18
N SER A 177 -1.49 7.78 -7.94
CA SER A 177 -0.28 8.51 -7.56
C SER A 177 -0.45 10.04 -7.43
N LYS A 178 -1.67 10.56 -7.62
CA LYS A 178 -2.04 11.97 -7.48
C LYS A 178 -3.09 12.20 -6.41
N TRP A 179 -3.50 11.14 -5.69
CA TRP A 179 -4.52 11.26 -4.66
C TRP A 179 -3.99 11.99 -3.43
N ASN A 180 -4.89 12.77 -2.81
CA ASN A 180 -4.71 13.31 -1.48
C ASN A 180 -5.24 12.33 -0.41
N TYR A 181 -5.17 12.73 0.86
CA TYR A 181 -5.63 11.88 1.97
C TYR A 181 -7.13 11.60 1.92
N GLU A 182 -7.95 12.61 1.66
CA GLU A 182 -9.41 12.51 1.65
C GLU A 182 -9.89 11.52 0.57
N GLU A 183 -9.33 11.62 -0.62
CA GLU A 183 -9.60 10.68 -1.73
C GLU A 183 -9.20 9.25 -1.37
N TYR A 184 -8.02 9.12 -0.75
CA TYR A 184 -7.49 7.83 -0.36
C TYR A 184 -8.31 7.17 0.75
N ILE A 185 -8.61 7.88 1.85
CA ILE A 185 -9.34 7.28 2.97
C ILE A 185 -10.80 6.98 2.62
N ALA A 186 -11.45 7.83 1.81
CA ALA A 186 -12.78 7.55 1.29
C ALA A 186 -12.80 6.26 0.45
N PHE A 187 -11.78 6.05 -0.38
CA PHE A 187 -11.63 4.82 -1.16
C PHE A 187 -11.41 3.60 -0.26
N GLN A 188 -10.53 3.66 0.74
CA GLN A 188 -10.31 2.56 1.70
C GLN A 188 -11.59 2.20 2.46
N ASN A 189 -12.37 3.22 2.89
CA ASN A 189 -13.66 3.00 3.57
C ASN A 189 -14.67 2.31 2.66
N CYS A 190 -14.74 2.71 1.41
CA CYS A 190 -15.60 2.08 0.40
C CYS A 190 -15.25 0.60 0.22
N ILE A 191 -13.96 0.27 0.13
CA ILE A 191 -13.48 -1.11 0.03
C ILE A 191 -13.82 -1.91 1.29
N ARG A 192 -13.52 -1.37 2.47
CA ARG A 192 -13.83 -2.04 3.75
C ARG A 192 -15.30 -2.42 3.85
N LYS A 193 -16.19 -1.47 3.50
CA LYS A 193 -17.63 -1.73 3.49
C LYS A 193 -18.00 -2.84 2.52
N ALA A 194 -17.56 -2.76 1.27
CA ALA A 194 -17.90 -3.75 0.27
C ALA A 194 -17.34 -5.15 0.59
N VAL A 195 -16.13 -5.22 1.14
CA VAL A 195 -15.51 -6.49 1.58
C VAL A 195 -16.27 -7.09 2.77
N SER A 196 -16.77 -6.28 3.71
CA SER A 196 -17.57 -6.78 4.84
C SER A 196 -18.92 -7.40 4.42
N GLU A 197 -19.39 -7.08 3.20
CA GLU A 197 -20.61 -7.62 2.59
C GLU A 197 -20.30 -8.78 1.60
N SER A 198 -19.06 -9.25 1.53
CA SER A 198 -18.56 -10.29 0.61
C SER A 198 -18.05 -11.53 1.35
N ASP A 199 -17.59 -12.54 0.61
CA ASP A 199 -17.02 -13.78 1.16
C ASP A 199 -15.55 -13.63 1.62
N TYR A 200 -14.94 -12.45 1.51
CA TYR A 200 -13.56 -12.21 1.94
C TYR A 200 -13.48 -11.85 3.42
N ASN A 201 -12.47 -12.38 4.12
CA ASN A 201 -12.28 -12.12 5.55
C ASN A 201 -11.62 -10.75 5.83
N SER A 202 -10.95 -10.15 4.84
CA SER A 202 -10.29 -8.85 4.99
C SER A 202 -10.05 -8.16 3.65
N PRO A 203 -9.90 -6.81 3.63
CA PRO A 203 -9.56 -6.07 2.41
C PRO A 203 -8.29 -6.55 1.73
N ILE A 204 -7.25 -6.93 2.50
CA ILE A 204 -5.98 -7.41 1.94
C ILE A 204 -6.11 -8.79 1.27
N GLU A 205 -7.02 -9.63 1.75
CA GLU A 205 -7.31 -10.92 1.14
C GLU A 205 -8.02 -10.74 -0.21
N TRP A 206 -9.04 -9.87 -0.25
CA TRP A 206 -9.70 -9.48 -1.49
C TRP A 206 -8.70 -8.86 -2.49
N GLU A 207 -7.86 -7.95 -2.02
CA GLU A 207 -6.86 -7.27 -2.86
C GLU A 207 -5.92 -8.25 -3.54
N ASN A 208 -5.43 -9.26 -2.84
CA ASN A 208 -4.54 -10.28 -3.40
C ASN A 208 -5.21 -11.04 -4.56
N ALA A 209 -6.45 -11.50 -4.37
CA ALA A 209 -7.19 -12.23 -5.40
C ALA A 209 -7.49 -11.35 -6.63
N SER A 210 -7.97 -10.13 -6.38
CA SER A 210 -8.35 -9.17 -7.42
C SER A 210 -7.16 -8.66 -8.23
N TRP A 211 -6.03 -8.41 -7.56
CA TRP A 211 -4.82 -7.94 -8.23
C TRP A 211 -4.29 -9.00 -9.21
N ILE A 212 -4.24 -10.27 -8.78
CA ILE A 212 -3.80 -11.40 -9.63
C ILE A 212 -4.72 -11.53 -10.84
N GLU A 213 -6.03 -11.52 -10.64
CA GLU A 213 -7.01 -11.65 -11.72
C GLU A 213 -6.87 -10.53 -12.76
N VAL A 214 -6.76 -9.28 -12.32
CA VAL A 214 -6.55 -8.13 -13.23
C VAL A 214 -5.20 -8.21 -13.94
N ALA A 215 -4.14 -8.66 -13.24
CA ALA A 215 -2.83 -8.85 -13.84
C ALA A 215 -2.83 -9.92 -14.94
N GLU A 216 -3.55 -11.02 -14.74
CA GLU A 216 -3.73 -12.07 -15.76
C GLU A 216 -4.57 -11.57 -16.95
N TYR A 217 -5.61 -10.81 -16.69
CA TYR A 217 -6.47 -10.26 -17.73
C TYR A 217 -5.77 -9.24 -18.64
N ARG A 218 -4.74 -8.53 -18.13
CA ARG A 218 -3.96 -7.53 -18.88
C ARG A 218 -2.83 -8.12 -19.73
N LYS A 219 -2.52 -9.42 -19.60
CA LYS A 219 -1.54 -10.12 -20.44
C LYS A 219 -2.11 -10.47 -21.81
#